data_e2966d943a2e896857b188a5e3675538
#
_entry.id   e2966d943a2e896857b188a5e3675538
#
_cell.length_a   1.000
_cell.length_b   1.000
_cell.length_c   1.000
_cell.angle_alpha   90.00
_cell.angle_beta   90.00
_cell.angle_gamma   90.00
#
_symmetry.space_group_name_H-M   'P 1'
#
loop_
_entity.id
_entity.type
_entity.pdbx_description
1 polymer ?
#
loop_
_entity_poly.entity_id
_entity_poly.type
_entity_poly.pdbx_seq_one_letter_code
_entity_poly.pdbx_strand_id
1 'polypeptide(L)'
;PLGAIPGLSALFAGEAPTLGVRDGQLSPCPATPNCVVSQGADPDHAIAPIAYTRSRDDARDLLAKVLGVVPRTEIVAQQEGYIRVKSTSRLMGFVDDTEFYFPEDEPVIHVRAAARLGESDLGVNRRRLEQIRFALKDLGI
;
A
#
# COMPACT_ATOMS: atom_id res chain seq x y z
N PRO A 1 -18.86 11.75 3.98
CA PRO A 1 -19.29 10.44 4.47
C PRO A 1 -19.60 10.46 5.96
N LEU A 2 -20.56 9.63 6.33
CA LEU A 2 -21.07 9.61 7.70
C LEU A 2 -20.09 9.10 8.75
N GLY A 3 -19.04 8.42 8.37
CA GLY A 3 -18.08 7.85 9.30
C GLY A 3 -16.98 8.80 9.77
N ALA A 4 -16.82 9.95 9.13
CA ALA A 4 -15.74 10.87 9.44
C ALA A 4 -16.26 12.03 10.33
N ILE A 5 -15.41 12.45 11.27
CA ILE A 5 -15.68 13.63 12.11
C ILE A 5 -14.78 14.75 11.59
N PRO A 6 -15.34 15.86 11.06
CA PRO A 6 -14.55 17.00 10.60
C PRO A 6 -13.65 17.51 11.73
N GLY A 7 -12.43 17.89 11.44
CA GLY A 7 -11.47 18.31 12.46
C GLY A 7 -10.74 17.16 13.11
N LEU A 8 -11.42 16.07 13.48
CA LEU A 8 -10.78 14.88 14.00
C LEU A 8 -9.99 14.16 12.90
N SER A 9 -10.57 14.05 11.70
CA SER A 9 -9.86 13.49 10.54
C SER A 9 -8.61 14.29 10.22
N ALA A 10 -8.68 15.63 10.25
CA ALA A 10 -7.51 16.49 10.02
C ALA A 10 -6.43 16.27 11.10
N LEU A 11 -6.85 16.04 12.35
CA LEU A 11 -5.94 15.81 13.47
C LEU A 11 -5.18 14.48 13.32
N PHE A 12 -5.84 13.43 12.81
CA PHE A 12 -5.25 12.08 12.72
C PHE A 12 -4.77 11.70 11.33
N ALA A 13 -4.89 12.60 10.36
CA ALA A 13 -4.43 12.32 8.99
C ALA A 13 -2.90 12.20 8.90
N GLY A 14 -2.18 13.06 9.62
CA GLY A 14 -0.72 13.16 9.53
C GLY A 14 -0.27 13.91 8.31
N GLU A 15 1.03 14.19 8.22
CA GLU A 15 1.62 14.82 7.05
C GLU A 15 1.85 13.79 5.95
N ALA A 16 1.67 14.22 4.69
CA ALA A 16 1.97 13.36 3.55
C ALA A 16 3.49 13.11 3.48
N PRO A 17 3.94 11.85 3.54
CA PRO A 17 5.36 11.55 3.49
C PRO A 17 5.91 11.71 2.08
N THR A 18 7.24 11.86 1.98
CA THR A 18 7.93 11.76 0.71
C THR A 18 8.23 10.29 0.44
N LEU A 19 7.54 9.73 -0.52
CA LEU A 19 7.63 8.32 -0.87
C LEU A 19 8.11 8.17 -2.33
N GLY A 20 8.22 6.94 -2.78
CA GLY A 20 8.61 6.60 -4.14
C GLY A 20 9.72 5.58 -4.17
N VAL A 21 10.25 5.37 -5.38
CA VAL A 21 11.30 4.38 -5.64
C VAL A 21 12.62 5.12 -5.88
N ARG A 22 13.68 4.68 -5.22
CA ARG A 22 15.05 5.19 -5.40
C ARG A 22 15.99 4.01 -5.58
N ASP A 23 16.69 4.00 -6.69
CA ASP A 23 17.63 2.92 -7.03
C ASP A 23 16.97 1.53 -6.97
N GLY A 24 15.73 1.44 -7.49
CA GLY A 24 15.00 0.18 -7.50
C GLY A 24 14.45 -0.27 -6.16
N GLN A 25 14.43 0.61 -5.15
CA GLN A 25 14.00 0.27 -3.79
C GLN A 25 12.92 1.23 -3.29
N LEU A 26 11.89 0.66 -2.68
CA LEU A 26 10.97 1.42 -1.83
C LEU A 26 11.68 1.81 -0.54
N SER A 27 11.15 2.80 0.17
CA SER A 27 11.72 3.20 1.45
C SER A 27 11.66 2.06 2.47
N PRO A 28 12.66 1.91 3.32
CA PRO A 28 12.60 0.93 4.41
C PRO A 28 11.52 1.32 5.43
N CYS A 29 11.07 0.34 6.20
CA CYS A 29 10.18 0.62 7.33
C CYS A 29 10.96 1.24 8.49
N PRO A 30 10.32 2.15 9.26
CA PRO A 30 10.86 2.55 10.56
C PRO A 30 10.81 1.37 11.55
N ALA A 31 11.35 1.55 12.74
CA ALA A 31 11.37 0.48 13.75
C ALA A 31 9.99 0.14 14.31
N THR A 32 9.02 1.05 14.17
CA THR A 32 7.66 0.86 14.71
C THR A 32 6.89 -0.19 13.91
N PRO A 33 5.94 -0.94 14.53
CA PRO A 33 5.28 -2.08 13.88
C PRO A 33 4.16 -1.71 12.90
N ASN A 34 3.97 -0.44 12.58
CA ASN A 34 2.90 0.04 11.70
C ASN A 34 3.30 0.12 10.22
N CYS A 35 4.25 -0.69 9.80
CA CYS A 35 4.78 -0.68 8.44
C CYS A 35 5.18 -2.09 8.00
N VAL A 36 4.91 -2.41 6.75
CA VAL A 36 5.41 -3.63 6.10
C VAL A 36 6.02 -3.25 4.75
N VAL A 37 7.06 -3.97 4.34
CA VAL A 37 7.71 -3.76 3.03
C VAL A 37 8.27 -5.09 2.52
N SER A 38 8.22 -5.28 1.20
CA SER A 38 8.66 -6.54 0.58
C SER A 38 10.15 -6.58 0.25
N GLN A 39 10.89 -5.50 0.47
CA GLN A 39 12.30 -5.43 0.12
C GLN A 39 13.15 -5.22 1.38
N GLY A 40 14.07 -6.16 1.62
CA GLY A 40 15.13 -6.03 2.61
C GLY A 40 14.69 -5.82 4.06
N ALA A 41 13.50 -6.29 4.42
CA ALA A 41 12.96 -6.06 5.76
C ALA A 41 13.35 -7.17 6.74
N ASP A 42 13.39 -6.81 8.02
CA ASP A 42 13.45 -7.78 9.12
C ASP A 42 12.13 -8.56 9.20
N PRO A 43 12.08 -9.70 9.92
CA PRO A 43 10.89 -10.54 9.96
C PRO A 43 9.60 -9.85 10.37
N ASP A 44 9.68 -8.89 11.29
CA ASP A 44 8.48 -8.19 11.78
C ASP A 44 7.87 -7.23 10.75
N HIS A 45 8.67 -6.74 9.82
CA HIS A 45 8.25 -5.79 8.79
C HIS A 45 8.15 -6.44 7.40
N ALA A 46 8.55 -7.69 7.26
CA ALA A 46 8.59 -8.36 5.97
C ALA A 46 7.20 -8.78 5.50
N ILE A 47 6.97 -8.61 4.21
CA ILE A 47 5.82 -9.16 3.51
C ILE A 47 6.31 -9.65 2.15
N ALA A 48 5.71 -10.72 1.62
CA ALA A 48 6.09 -11.21 0.30
C ALA A 48 5.67 -10.24 -0.79
N PRO A 49 6.46 -10.04 -1.85
CA PRO A 49 5.98 -9.34 -3.03
C PRO A 49 4.84 -10.11 -3.69
N ILE A 50 4.10 -9.43 -4.55
CA ILE A 50 2.99 -10.06 -5.29
C ILE A 50 3.53 -10.53 -6.62
N ALA A 51 3.59 -11.84 -6.84
CA ALA A 51 4.01 -12.40 -8.11
C ALA A 51 2.89 -12.33 -9.14
N TYR A 52 3.23 -12.17 -10.42
CA TYR A 52 2.25 -12.20 -11.49
C TYR A 52 2.77 -13.00 -12.67
N THR A 53 1.85 -13.56 -13.46
CA THR A 53 2.16 -14.36 -14.66
C THR A 53 1.73 -13.66 -15.95
N ARG A 54 0.98 -12.58 -15.84
CA ARG A 54 0.53 -11.76 -16.97
C ARG A 54 1.65 -10.84 -17.43
N SER A 55 1.39 -10.07 -18.48
CA SER A 55 2.28 -8.96 -18.82
C SER A 55 2.29 -7.92 -17.69
N ARG A 56 3.34 -7.14 -17.62
CA ARG A 56 3.46 -6.05 -16.63
C ARG A 56 2.31 -5.06 -16.75
N ASP A 57 1.92 -4.70 -17.97
CA ASP A 57 0.81 -3.78 -18.21
C ASP A 57 -0.52 -4.37 -17.76
N ASP A 58 -0.78 -5.65 -18.03
CA ASP A 58 -2.00 -6.32 -17.59
C ASP A 58 -2.05 -6.43 -16.06
N ALA A 59 -0.93 -6.76 -15.43
CA ALA A 59 -0.85 -6.82 -13.97
C ALA A 59 -1.13 -5.46 -13.33
N ARG A 60 -0.57 -4.39 -13.91
CA ARG A 60 -0.81 -3.02 -13.45
C ARG A 60 -2.29 -2.64 -13.60
N ASP A 61 -2.90 -2.94 -14.74
CA ASP A 61 -4.30 -2.61 -14.99
C ASP A 61 -5.22 -3.38 -14.04
N LEU A 62 -4.90 -4.64 -13.77
CA LEU A 62 -5.66 -5.45 -12.83
C LEU A 62 -5.55 -4.91 -11.41
N LEU A 63 -4.34 -4.52 -10.99
CA LEU A 63 -4.15 -3.89 -9.68
C LEU A 63 -4.96 -2.61 -9.55
N ALA A 64 -4.94 -1.75 -10.58
CA ALA A 64 -5.71 -0.51 -10.56
C ALA A 64 -7.21 -0.78 -10.38
N LYS A 65 -7.75 -1.82 -11.03
CA LYS A 65 -9.14 -2.24 -10.87
C LYS A 65 -9.44 -2.67 -9.43
N VAL A 66 -8.59 -3.50 -8.86
CA VAL A 66 -8.75 -3.97 -7.46
C VAL A 66 -8.71 -2.78 -6.50
N LEU A 67 -7.75 -1.87 -6.68
CA LEU A 67 -7.63 -0.69 -5.83
C LEU A 67 -8.87 0.20 -5.89
N GLY A 68 -9.54 0.24 -7.04
CA GLY A 68 -10.77 1.02 -7.22
C GLY A 68 -11.96 0.53 -6.42
N VAL A 69 -11.92 -0.69 -5.90
CA VAL A 69 -13.00 -1.26 -5.08
C VAL A 69 -12.62 -1.47 -3.61
N VAL A 70 -11.40 -1.14 -3.22
CA VAL A 70 -11.00 -1.17 -1.81
C VAL A 70 -11.63 0.03 -1.09
N PRO A 71 -12.38 -0.20 0.01
CA PRO A 71 -13.08 0.90 0.69
C PRO A 71 -12.14 2.00 1.17
N ARG A 72 -12.59 3.25 1.06
CA ARG A 72 -11.89 4.44 1.56
C ARG A 72 -10.43 4.54 1.10
N THR A 73 -10.18 4.10 -0.14
CA THR A 73 -8.86 4.05 -0.73
C THR A 73 -8.90 4.77 -2.07
N GLU A 74 -7.94 5.66 -2.29
CA GLU A 74 -7.82 6.39 -3.55
C GLU A 74 -6.41 6.29 -4.10
N ILE A 75 -6.31 6.19 -5.42
CA ILE A 75 -5.03 6.25 -6.11
C ILE A 75 -4.59 7.72 -6.14
N VAL A 76 -3.44 8.01 -5.53
CA VAL A 76 -2.92 9.38 -5.44
C VAL A 76 -1.71 9.61 -6.34
N ALA A 77 -1.08 8.54 -6.85
CA ALA A 77 -0.03 8.63 -7.86
C ALA A 77 -0.08 7.38 -8.71
N GLN A 78 0.03 7.56 -10.02
CA GLN A 78 0.07 6.45 -10.97
C GLN A 78 1.01 6.82 -12.11
N GLN A 79 2.11 6.10 -12.17
CA GLN A 79 3.13 6.24 -13.19
C GLN A 79 3.43 4.87 -13.77
N GLU A 80 4.18 4.83 -14.86
CA GLU A 80 4.67 3.55 -15.35
C GLU A 80 5.52 2.89 -14.27
N GLY A 81 5.13 1.69 -13.85
CA GLY A 81 5.85 0.93 -12.84
C GLY A 81 5.64 1.35 -11.39
N TYR A 82 4.76 2.29 -11.10
CA TYR A 82 4.53 2.72 -9.72
C TYR A 82 3.10 3.20 -9.49
N ILE A 83 2.47 2.71 -8.44
CA ILE A 83 1.15 3.17 -8.00
C ILE A 83 1.23 3.40 -6.49
N ARG A 84 0.69 4.54 -6.05
CA ARG A 84 0.52 4.82 -4.62
C ARG A 84 -0.93 5.10 -4.32
N VAL A 85 -1.41 4.55 -3.22
CA VAL A 85 -2.77 4.78 -2.74
C VAL A 85 -2.74 5.31 -1.32
N LYS A 86 -3.79 6.04 -0.98
CA LYS A 86 -4.06 6.52 0.36
C LYS A 86 -5.33 5.85 0.84
N SER A 87 -5.28 5.20 2.00
CA SER A 87 -6.43 4.61 2.67
C SER A 87 -6.70 5.37 3.96
N THR A 88 -7.96 5.68 4.21
CA THR A 88 -8.35 6.50 5.35
C THR A 88 -9.31 5.71 6.23
N SER A 89 -9.03 5.65 7.55
CA SER A 89 -9.92 4.97 8.48
C SER A 89 -11.26 5.68 8.56
N ARG A 90 -12.31 4.88 8.74
CA ARG A 90 -13.67 5.35 8.66
C ARG A 90 -14.02 6.43 9.69
N LEU A 91 -13.65 6.22 10.94
CA LEU A 91 -14.09 7.08 12.03
C LEU A 91 -13.08 8.16 12.39
N MET A 92 -11.84 7.76 12.60
CA MET A 92 -10.80 8.65 13.13
C MET A 92 -10.02 9.38 12.05
N GLY A 93 -10.11 8.94 10.78
CA GLY A 93 -9.38 9.57 9.69
C GLY A 93 -7.89 9.26 9.69
N PHE A 94 -7.46 8.16 10.30
CA PHE A 94 -6.07 7.71 10.19
C PHE A 94 -5.77 7.38 8.73
N VAL A 95 -4.60 7.81 8.28
CA VAL A 95 -4.19 7.64 6.88
C VAL A 95 -3.04 6.66 6.80
N ASP A 96 -3.17 5.68 5.90
CA ASP A 96 -2.12 4.75 5.53
C ASP A 96 -1.74 5.01 4.07
N ASP A 97 -0.44 4.99 3.78
CA ASP A 97 0.07 5.07 2.42
C ASP A 97 0.54 3.68 2.00
N THR A 98 0.06 3.22 0.84
CA THR A 98 0.47 1.94 0.26
C THR A 98 1.09 2.19 -1.11
N GLU A 99 2.24 1.60 -1.34
CA GLU A 99 3.00 1.73 -2.58
C GLU A 99 3.14 0.39 -3.26
N PHE A 100 3.03 0.41 -4.60
CA PHE A 100 3.20 -0.77 -5.46
C PHE A 100 4.23 -0.40 -6.53
N TYR A 101 5.32 -1.17 -6.56
CA TYR A 101 6.41 -0.96 -7.50
C TYR A 101 6.57 -2.18 -8.40
N PHE A 102 6.58 -1.95 -9.72
CA PHE A 102 6.69 -2.96 -10.76
C PHE A 102 8.08 -2.87 -11.40
N PRO A 103 9.10 -3.59 -10.90
CA PRO A 103 10.40 -3.57 -11.57
C PRO A 103 10.30 -4.14 -12.98
N GLU A 104 11.14 -3.66 -13.89
CA GLU A 104 11.11 -4.11 -15.28
C GLU A 104 11.71 -5.51 -15.48
N ASP A 105 12.60 -5.92 -14.59
CA ASP A 105 13.40 -7.13 -14.72
C ASP A 105 12.85 -8.34 -13.95
N GLU A 106 11.74 -8.17 -13.23
CA GLU A 106 11.13 -9.23 -12.44
C GLU A 106 9.61 -9.22 -12.56
N PRO A 107 8.93 -10.39 -12.66
CA PRO A 107 7.48 -10.44 -12.71
C PRO A 107 6.86 -10.41 -11.30
N VAL A 108 7.21 -9.40 -10.53
CA VAL A 108 6.68 -9.19 -9.18
C VAL A 108 6.29 -7.73 -8.98
N ILE A 109 5.37 -7.52 -8.04
CA ILE A 109 5.02 -6.20 -7.53
C ILE A 109 5.61 -6.10 -6.14
N HIS A 110 6.60 -5.23 -5.94
CA HIS A 110 7.07 -4.91 -4.61
C HIS A 110 6.08 -3.98 -3.93
N VAL A 111 5.90 -4.15 -2.64
CA VAL A 111 4.87 -3.44 -1.89
C VAL A 111 5.44 -2.86 -0.60
N ARG A 112 4.88 -1.72 -0.21
CA ARG A 112 5.13 -1.09 1.09
C ARG A 112 3.84 -0.45 1.56
N ALA A 113 3.49 -0.65 2.83
CA ALA A 113 2.33 -0.01 3.44
C ALA A 113 2.68 0.45 4.85
N ALA A 114 2.35 1.69 5.17
CA ALA A 114 2.67 2.27 6.47
C ALA A 114 1.62 3.29 6.89
N ALA A 115 1.34 3.32 8.20
CA ALA A 115 0.52 4.36 8.79
C ALA A 115 1.33 5.66 8.91
N ARG A 116 0.69 6.81 8.68
CA ARG A 116 1.34 8.11 8.83
C ARG A 116 1.61 8.46 10.30
N LEU A 117 0.75 8.03 11.19
CA LEU A 117 0.83 8.34 12.62
C LEU A 117 0.75 7.06 13.44
N GLY A 118 1.21 7.16 14.70
CA GLY A 118 1.13 6.09 15.67
C GLY A 118 2.27 5.10 15.57
N GLU A 119 2.32 4.20 16.54
CA GLU A 119 3.35 3.15 16.60
C GLU A 119 2.82 1.82 16.10
N SER A 120 1.55 1.51 16.37
CA SER A 120 0.94 0.25 15.96
C SER A 120 -0.31 0.51 15.14
N ASP A 121 -0.49 -0.27 14.07
CA ASP A 121 -1.70 -0.28 13.25
C ASP A 121 -2.57 -1.52 13.51
N LEU A 122 -2.23 -2.31 14.53
CA LEU A 122 -2.88 -3.59 14.83
C LEU A 122 -2.88 -4.56 13.63
N GLY A 123 -1.87 -4.47 12.78
CA GLY A 123 -1.74 -5.31 11.60
C GLY A 123 -2.63 -4.94 10.42
N VAL A 124 -3.25 -3.76 10.44
CA VAL A 124 -4.16 -3.32 9.38
C VAL A 124 -3.49 -3.25 8.01
N ASN A 125 -2.27 -2.68 7.94
CA ASN A 125 -1.56 -2.56 6.67
C ASN A 125 -1.20 -3.92 6.06
N ARG A 126 -0.73 -4.86 6.89
CA ARG A 126 -0.46 -6.22 6.42
C ARG A 126 -1.73 -6.91 5.93
N ARG A 127 -2.81 -6.83 6.68
CA ARG A 127 -4.09 -7.45 6.28
C ARG A 127 -4.63 -6.86 4.99
N ARG A 128 -4.54 -5.54 4.82
CA ARG A 128 -5.00 -4.89 3.59
C ARG A 128 -4.22 -5.40 2.37
N LEU A 129 -2.91 -5.48 2.47
CA LEU A 129 -2.07 -6.01 1.39
C LEU A 129 -2.36 -7.47 1.10
N GLU A 130 -2.59 -8.30 2.12
CA GLU A 130 -2.93 -9.71 1.92
C GLU A 130 -4.32 -9.87 1.27
N GLN A 131 -5.27 -9.01 1.60
CA GLN A 131 -6.57 -8.98 0.94
C GLN A 131 -6.45 -8.57 -0.53
N ILE A 132 -5.62 -7.59 -0.84
CA ILE A 132 -5.35 -7.18 -2.21
C ILE A 132 -4.68 -8.33 -2.97
N ARG A 133 -3.68 -8.97 -2.39
CA ARG A 133 -3.03 -10.16 -2.96
C ARG A 133 -4.05 -11.24 -3.29
N PHE A 134 -4.93 -11.55 -2.35
CA PHE A 134 -5.96 -12.57 -2.53
C PHE A 134 -6.91 -12.22 -3.68
N ALA A 135 -7.37 -10.98 -3.75
CA ALA A 135 -8.24 -10.51 -4.82
C ALA A 135 -7.57 -10.63 -6.19
N LEU A 136 -6.31 -10.21 -6.29
CA LEU A 136 -5.53 -10.33 -7.53
C LEU A 136 -5.36 -11.79 -7.95
N LYS A 137 -5.05 -12.66 -7.01
CA LYS A 137 -4.88 -14.09 -7.25
C LYS A 137 -6.19 -14.73 -7.73
N ASP A 138 -7.29 -14.36 -7.11
CA ASP A 138 -8.63 -14.83 -7.49
C ASP A 138 -9.01 -14.39 -8.91
N LEU A 139 -8.51 -13.24 -9.34
CA LEU A 139 -8.72 -12.72 -10.69
C LEU A 139 -7.67 -13.20 -11.70
N GLY A 140 -6.74 -14.05 -11.31
CA GLY A 140 -5.79 -14.69 -12.21
C GLY A 140 -4.57 -13.85 -12.54
N ILE A 141 -4.11 -13.04 -11.62
CA ILE A 141 -2.90 -12.26 -11.85
C ILE A 141 -1.72 -13.20 -12.12
#